data_66937ce8ccc9df8797c5ec8e3d26bf24
#
_entry.id   66937ce8ccc9df8797c5ec8e3d26bf24
#
_cell.length_a   1.000
_cell.length_b   1.000
_cell.length_c   1.000
_cell.angle_alpha   90.00
_cell.angle_beta   90.00
_cell.angle_gamma   90.00
#
_symmetry.space_group_name_H-M   'P 1'
#
loop_
_entity.id
_entity.type
_entity.pdbx_description
1 polymer ?
#
loop_
_entity_poly.entity_id
_entity_poly.type
_entity_poly.pdbx_seq_one_letter_code
_entity_poly.pdbx_strand_id
1 'polypeptide(L)'
;MSDWREEYQRKLVSPDEAVRCIESGDQVFTYAQAAMPVALMEALARRKDELRDVTVYGANTMYPYSILQSSGDRGKINCATFFFQGYEHQYFDRGNVSIISPHFSRLAKCLSDVYHVNVLMMEVAPPDE
;
A
#
# COMPACT_ATOMS: atom_id res chain seq x y z
N MET A 1 -15.20 -27.00 14.41
CA MET A 1 -14.82 -25.59 14.12
C MET A 1 -13.41 -25.43 14.61
N SER A 2 -12.47 -25.05 13.74
CA SER A 2 -11.11 -24.72 14.18
C SER A 2 -11.18 -23.53 15.13
N ASP A 3 -10.39 -23.56 16.20
CA ASP A 3 -10.28 -22.43 17.11
C ASP A 3 -9.71 -21.24 16.30
N TRP A 4 -10.39 -20.10 16.33
CA TRP A 4 -9.95 -18.91 15.61
C TRP A 4 -8.54 -18.45 16.08
N ARG A 5 -8.17 -18.74 17.33
CA ARG A 5 -6.84 -18.43 17.88
C ARG A 5 -5.75 -19.25 17.19
N GLU A 6 -5.98 -20.54 16.95
CA GLU A 6 -5.04 -21.40 16.23
C GLU A 6 -4.87 -20.92 14.79
N GLU A 7 -5.97 -20.55 14.14
CA GLU A 7 -5.95 -20.02 12.77
C GLU A 7 -5.22 -18.66 12.69
N TYR A 8 -5.43 -17.78 13.67
CA TYR A 8 -4.71 -16.51 13.77
C TYR A 8 -3.20 -16.74 13.92
N GLN A 9 -2.79 -17.59 14.88
CA GLN A 9 -1.38 -17.91 15.09
C GLN A 9 -0.73 -18.53 13.85
N ARG A 10 -1.44 -19.41 13.16
CA ARG A 10 -0.97 -20.03 11.92
C ARG A 10 -0.73 -19.01 10.79
N LYS A 11 -1.50 -17.94 10.74
CA LYS A 11 -1.40 -16.89 9.71
C LYS A 11 -0.46 -15.75 10.10
N LEU A 12 -0.05 -15.67 11.35
CA LEU A 12 0.81 -14.61 11.83
C LEU A 12 2.24 -14.78 11.29
N VAL A 13 2.67 -13.83 10.49
CA VAL A 13 4.00 -13.82 9.87
C VAL A 13 4.65 -12.44 10.02
N SER A 14 5.94 -12.34 9.75
CA SER A 14 6.63 -11.06 9.74
C SER A 14 6.16 -10.17 8.57
N PRO A 15 6.29 -8.83 8.66
CA PRO A 15 6.00 -7.94 7.54
C PRO A 15 6.77 -8.28 6.27
N ASP A 16 8.03 -8.66 6.37
CA ASP A 16 8.86 -9.06 5.23
C ASP A 16 8.36 -10.35 4.57
N GLU A 17 7.82 -11.27 5.34
CA GLU A 17 7.21 -12.48 4.81
C GLU A 17 5.83 -12.19 4.19
N ALA A 18 5.01 -11.37 4.85
CA ALA A 18 3.69 -11.01 4.35
C ALA A 18 3.74 -10.36 2.96
N VAL A 19 4.68 -9.45 2.73
CA VAL A 19 4.79 -8.76 1.43
C VAL A 19 5.39 -9.62 0.31
N ARG A 20 5.81 -10.85 0.58
CA ARG A 20 6.30 -11.77 -0.46
C ARG A 20 5.23 -12.17 -1.47
N CYS A 21 3.96 -12.10 -1.08
CA CYS A 21 2.85 -12.37 -1.99
C CYS A 21 2.68 -11.28 -3.07
N ILE A 22 3.33 -10.13 -2.93
CA ILE A 22 3.26 -9.05 -3.92
C ILE A 22 4.24 -9.34 -5.05
N GLU A 23 3.72 -9.33 -6.27
CA GLU A 23 4.44 -9.60 -7.50
C GLU A 23 4.50 -8.35 -8.39
N SER A 24 5.38 -8.38 -9.39
CA SER A 24 5.46 -7.30 -10.38
C SER A 24 4.15 -7.16 -11.15
N GLY A 25 3.68 -5.92 -11.30
CA GLY A 25 2.40 -5.59 -11.92
C GLY A 25 1.22 -5.50 -10.97
N ASP A 26 1.39 -5.90 -9.70
CA ASP A 26 0.31 -5.85 -8.72
C ASP A 26 -0.17 -4.44 -8.42
N GLN A 27 -1.48 -4.35 -8.19
CA GLN A 27 -2.19 -3.14 -7.82
C GLN A 27 -2.60 -3.23 -6.35
N VAL A 28 -1.86 -2.55 -5.51
CA VAL A 28 -1.97 -2.63 -4.06
C VAL A 28 -2.80 -1.46 -3.54
N PHE A 29 -3.81 -1.70 -2.75
CA PHE A 29 -4.52 -0.65 -2.04
C PHE A 29 -4.10 -0.62 -0.57
N THR A 30 -3.71 0.55 -0.09
CA THR A 30 -3.51 0.79 1.34
C THR A 30 -4.62 1.68 1.86
N TYR A 31 -5.01 1.46 3.10
CA TYR A 31 -5.97 2.35 3.72
C TYR A 31 -5.37 3.74 3.94
N ALA A 32 -6.20 4.73 4.27
CA ALA A 32 -5.79 6.12 4.44
C ALA A 32 -5.46 6.45 5.90
N GLN A 33 -4.66 7.49 6.12
CA GLN A 33 -4.41 8.08 7.43
C GLN A 33 -3.86 7.07 8.46
N ALA A 34 -4.52 6.98 9.64
CA ALA A 34 -4.05 6.19 10.77
C ALA A 34 -4.07 4.66 10.55
N ALA A 35 -4.81 4.17 9.57
CA ALA A 35 -4.84 2.74 9.24
C ALA A 35 -3.86 2.34 8.12
N MET A 36 -2.91 3.21 7.78
CA MET A 36 -1.84 2.90 6.84
C MET A 36 -0.83 1.96 7.48
N PRO A 37 -0.54 0.81 6.85
CA PRO A 37 0.31 -0.22 7.44
C PRO A 37 1.79 0.12 7.28
N VAL A 38 2.35 0.90 8.20
CA VAL A 38 3.74 1.39 8.13
C VAL A 38 4.74 0.24 7.97
N ALA A 39 4.62 -0.81 8.78
CA ALA A 39 5.54 -1.93 8.74
C ALA A 39 5.52 -2.69 7.41
N LEU A 40 4.33 -2.90 6.82
CA LEU A 40 4.19 -3.54 5.51
C LEU A 40 4.71 -2.64 4.38
N MET A 41 4.46 -1.34 4.45
CA MET A 41 4.94 -0.39 3.45
C MET A 41 6.48 -0.31 3.43
N GLU A 42 7.11 -0.30 4.58
CA GLU A 42 8.58 -0.31 4.67
C GLU A 42 9.16 -1.67 4.24
N ALA A 43 8.48 -2.78 4.52
CA ALA A 43 8.86 -4.09 4.02
C ALA A 43 8.75 -4.16 2.49
N LEU A 44 7.68 -3.63 1.92
CA LEU A 44 7.52 -3.54 0.47
C LEU A 44 8.61 -2.66 -0.17
N ALA A 45 8.95 -1.53 0.45
CA ALA A 45 10.01 -0.65 -0.02
C ALA A 45 11.38 -1.35 -0.11
N ARG A 46 11.68 -2.27 0.79
CA ARG A 46 12.93 -3.07 0.74
C ARG A 46 13.00 -3.98 -0.48
N ARG A 47 11.86 -4.36 -1.06
CA ARG A 47 11.77 -5.21 -2.25
C ARG A 47 11.77 -4.43 -3.58
N LYS A 48 11.95 -3.13 -3.57
CA LYS A 48 11.84 -2.26 -4.75
C LYS A 48 12.73 -2.69 -5.94
N ASP A 49 13.87 -3.30 -5.66
CA ASP A 49 14.80 -3.73 -6.72
C ASP A 49 14.41 -5.07 -7.38
N GLU A 50 13.55 -5.84 -6.70
CA GLU A 50 13.00 -7.09 -7.19
C GLU A 50 11.72 -6.88 -8.02
N LEU A 51 10.98 -5.80 -7.75
CA LEU A 51 9.65 -5.54 -8.30
C LEU A 51 9.67 -4.54 -9.45
N ARG A 52 8.69 -4.68 -10.35
CA ARG A 52 8.43 -3.76 -11.47
C ARG A 52 6.93 -3.49 -11.59
N ASP A 53 6.60 -2.25 -11.88
CA ASP A 53 5.24 -1.79 -12.18
C ASP A 53 4.20 -2.08 -11.08
N VAL A 54 4.64 -2.18 -9.83
CA VAL A 54 3.71 -2.24 -8.69
C VAL A 54 3.17 -0.84 -8.45
N THR A 55 1.86 -0.70 -8.29
CA THR A 55 1.25 0.58 -7.92
C THR A 55 0.55 0.47 -6.58
N VAL A 56 0.90 1.37 -5.66
CA VAL A 56 0.28 1.46 -4.35
C VAL A 56 -0.68 2.64 -4.34
N TYR A 57 -1.97 2.35 -4.20
CA TYR A 57 -3.04 3.34 -4.09
C TYR A 57 -3.31 3.66 -2.62
N GLY A 58 -3.32 4.93 -2.29
CA GLY A 58 -3.56 5.40 -0.93
C GLY A 58 -4.06 6.83 -0.89
N ALA A 59 -4.18 7.38 0.30
CA ALA A 59 -4.60 8.77 0.48
C ALA A 59 -4.07 9.36 1.78
N ASN A 60 -3.74 10.64 1.74
CA ASN A 60 -3.39 11.43 2.91
C ASN A 60 -2.34 10.73 3.79
N THR A 61 -1.17 10.51 3.22
CA THR A 61 -0.06 9.82 3.88
C THR A 61 0.44 10.63 5.08
N MET A 62 0.40 10.02 6.27
CA MET A 62 0.84 10.62 7.52
C MET A 62 2.24 10.20 7.96
N TYR A 63 2.93 9.40 7.14
CA TYR A 63 4.26 8.88 7.41
C TYR A 63 5.16 9.05 6.17
N PRO A 64 6.44 9.43 6.34
CA PRO A 64 7.37 9.61 5.22
C PRO A 64 7.92 8.27 4.72
N TYR A 65 7.08 7.48 4.07
CA TYR A 65 7.48 6.16 3.55
C TYR A 65 8.70 6.22 2.65
N SER A 66 9.58 5.23 2.78
CA SER A 66 10.81 5.13 1.99
C SER A 66 10.55 5.13 0.49
N ILE A 67 9.44 4.52 0.04
CA ILE A 67 9.06 4.53 -1.39
C ILE A 67 8.68 5.91 -1.93
N LEU A 68 8.20 6.82 -1.09
CA LEU A 68 7.92 8.20 -1.48
C LEU A 68 9.19 9.03 -1.63
N GLN A 69 10.19 8.72 -0.81
CA GLN A 69 11.43 9.50 -0.73
C GLN A 69 12.41 9.19 -1.86
N SER A 70 12.28 8.03 -2.47
CA SER A 70 13.21 7.57 -3.51
C SER A 70 12.96 8.29 -4.83
N SER A 71 13.96 9.01 -5.32
CA SER A 71 13.97 9.47 -6.71
C SER A 71 14.56 8.39 -7.60
N GLY A 72 13.98 8.18 -8.80
CA GLY A 72 14.50 7.21 -9.77
C GLY A 72 13.96 5.77 -9.62
N ASP A 73 13.05 5.52 -8.70
CA ASP A 73 12.39 4.22 -8.57
C ASP A 73 11.08 4.14 -9.40
N ARG A 74 10.85 5.12 -10.26
CA ARG A 74 9.72 5.12 -11.20
C ARG A 74 9.74 3.86 -12.05
N GLY A 75 8.60 3.17 -12.12
CA GLY A 75 8.47 1.89 -12.81
C GLY A 75 8.84 0.66 -11.95
N LYS A 76 9.29 0.86 -10.72
CA LYS A 76 9.44 -0.21 -9.73
C LYS A 76 8.20 -0.27 -8.84
N ILE A 77 8.11 0.64 -7.87
CA ILE A 77 6.94 0.82 -7.02
C ILE A 77 6.49 2.27 -7.15
N ASN A 78 5.30 2.48 -7.70
CA ASN A 78 4.69 3.79 -7.86
C ASN A 78 3.63 3.99 -6.79
N CYS A 79 3.42 5.23 -6.35
CA CYS A 79 2.34 5.60 -5.45
C CYS A 79 1.30 6.41 -6.21
N ALA A 80 0.03 6.09 -6.04
CA ALA A 80 -1.08 6.83 -6.60
C ALA A 80 -2.00 7.29 -5.47
N THR A 81 -2.14 8.59 -5.30
CA THR A 81 -2.97 9.16 -4.23
C THR A 81 -4.27 9.73 -4.78
N PHE A 82 -5.39 9.45 -4.12
CA PHE A 82 -6.69 10.07 -4.42
C PHE A 82 -7.04 11.19 -3.45
N PHE A 83 -6.13 11.53 -2.53
CA PHE A 83 -6.27 12.66 -1.64
C PHE A 83 -4.88 13.26 -1.37
N PHE A 84 -4.48 14.16 -2.25
CA PHE A 84 -3.12 14.70 -2.30
C PHE A 84 -2.87 15.68 -1.16
N GLN A 85 -2.26 15.19 -0.09
CA GLN A 85 -1.89 15.96 1.11
C GLN A 85 -0.65 15.36 1.80
N GLY A 86 -0.25 16.00 2.90
CA GLY A 86 0.80 15.46 3.75
C GLY A 86 2.12 15.23 3.04
N TYR A 87 2.68 14.07 3.19
CA TYR A 87 3.98 13.73 2.63
C TYR A 87 3.98 13.54 1.11
N GLU A 88 2.86 13.16 0.50
CA GLU A 88 2.76 13.08 -0.97
C GLU A 88 3.08 14.42 -1.61
N HIS A 89 2.66 15.53 -1.01
CA HIS A 89 2.93 16.86 -1.52
C HIS A 89 4.43 17.18 -1.52
N GLN A 90 5.16 16.75 -0.48
CA GLN A 90 6.61 17.01 -0.37
C GLN A 90 7.42 16.21 -1.40
N TYR A 91 6.94 15.05 -1.80
CA TYR A 91 7.67 14.11 -2.66
C TYR A 91 7.15 14.02 -4.09
N PHE A 92 6.12 14.77 -4.42
CA PHE A 92 5.50 14.76 -5.75
C PHE A 92 6.52 15.03 -6.88
N ASP A 93 7.37 16.01 -6.70
CA ASP A 93 8.37 16.39 -7.70
C ASP A 93 9.46 15.33 -7.92
N ARG A 94 9.53 14.32 -7.06
CA ARG A 94 10.47 13.20 -7.21
C ARG A 94 10.00 12.14 -8.22
N GLY A 95 8.76 12.23 -8.66
CA GLY A 95 8.22 11.44 -9.76
C GLY A 95 7.66 10.07 -9.37
N ASN A 96 7.65 9.71 -8.09
CA ASN A 96 7.08 8.43 -7.62
C ASN A 96 5.60 8.54 -7.22
N VAL A 97 5.06 9.75 -7.17
CA VAL A 97 3.68 9.99 -6.75
C VAL A 97 2.86 10.45 -7.95
N SER A 98 1.75 9.79 -8.19
CA SER A 98 0.73 10.16 -9.17
C SER A 98 -0.54 10.59 -8.46
N ILE A 99 -1.25 11.55 -9.03
CA ILE A 99 -2.55 11.98 -8.50
C ILE A 99 -3.64 11.33 -9.35
N ILE A 100 -4.57 10.66 -8.70
CA ILE A 100 -5.80 10.17 -9.30
C ILE A 100 -6.98 10.93 -8.68
N SER A 101 -7.98 11.26 -9.47
CA SER A 101 -9.09 12.11 -9.01
C SER A 101 -10.46 11.47 -9.24
N PRO A 102 -10.74 10.30 -8.64
CA PRO A 102 -12.08 9.73 -8.71
C PRO A 102 -13.03 10.52 -7.79
N HIS A 103 -14.27 10.59 -8.16
CA HIS A 103 -15.31 11.02 -7.24
C HIS A 103 -15.39 10.01 -6.08
N PHE A 104 -15.39 10.49 -4.83
CA PHE A 104 -15.26 9.62 -3.65
C PHE A 104 -16.32 8.50 -3.61
N SER A 105 -17.56 8.80 -3.99
CA SER A 105 -18.64 7.80 -4.07
C SER A 105 -18.40 6.71 -5.11
N ARG A 106 -17.45 6.90 -6.02
CA ARG A 106 -17.08 5.92 -7.05
C ARG A 106 -15.73 5.28 -6.82
N LEU A 107 -15.03 5.64 -5.73
CA LEU A 107 -13.67 5.18 -5.46
C LEU A 107 -13.57 3.64 -5.47
N ALA A 108 -14.44 2.96 -4.74
CA ALA A 108 -14.43 1.49 -4.69
C ALA A 108 -14.57 0.88 -6.09
N LYS A 109 -15.49 1.41 -6.92
CA LYS A 109 -15.65 0.95 -8.28
C LYS A 109 -14.43 1.27 -9.17
N CYS A 110 -13.80 2.43 -8.98
CA CYS A 110 -12.58 2.75 -9.71
C CYS A 110 -11.44 1.82 -9.33
N LEU A 111 -11.26 1.52 -8.04
CA LEU A 111 -10.23 0.60 -7.56
C LEU A 111 -10.43 -0.82 -8.13
N SER A 112 -11.68 -1.29 -8.20
CA SER A 112 -12.01 -2.60 -8.76
C SER A 112 -11.93 -2.64 -10.29
N ASP A 113 -12.71 -1.78 -10.95
CA ASP A 113 -13.02 -1.93 -12.38
C ASP A 113 -12.02 -1.22 -13.31
N VAL A 114 -11.30 -0.21 -12.79
CA VAL A 114 -10.36 0.59 -13.59
C VAL A 114 -8.91 0.26 -13.23
N TYR A 115 -8.61 0.24 -11.95
CA TYR A 115 -7.25 0.00 -11.47
C TYR A 115 -6.97 -1.46 -11.14
N HIS A 116 -7.99 -2.32 -11.10
CA HIS A 116 -7.87 -3.76 -10.88
C HIS A 116 -7.07 -4.13 -9.63
N VAL A 117 -7.34 -3.43 -8.53
CA VAL A 117 -6.67 -3.68 -7.25
C VAL A 117 -6.87 -5.14 -6.84
N ASN A 118 -5.76 -5.83 -6.61
CA ASN A 118 -5.73 -7.25 -6.28
C ASN A 118 -5.09 -7.56 -4.91
N VAL A 119 -4.44 -6.58 -4.29
CA VAL A 119 -3.85 -6.70 -2.95
C VAL A 119 -4.36 -5.58 -2.06
N LEU A 120 -4.75 -5.94 -0.83
CA LEU A 120 -5.13 -4.98 0.21
C LEU A 120 -4.18 -5.08 1.39
N MET A 121 -3.61 -3.96 1.80
CA MET A 121 -2.82 -3.84 3.01
C MET A 121 -3.47 -2.83 3.97
N MET A 122 -3.68 -3.21 5.20
CA MET A 122 -4.22 -2.32 6.23
C MET A 122 -3.66 -2.67 7.61
N GLU A 123 -3.64 -1.69 8.49
CA GLU A 123 -3.37 -1.89 9.91
C GLU A 123 -4.69 -2.00 10.68
N VAL A 124 -4.78 -3.00 11.52
CA VAL A 124 -5.96 -3.26 12.36
C VAL A 124 -5.51 -3.59 13.77
N ALA A 125 -6.38 -3.37 14.75
CA ALA A 125 -6.13 -3.84 16.11
C ALA A 125 -6.06 -5.38 16.13
N PRO A 126 -5.23 -5.97 17.00
CA PRO A 126 -5.26 -7.42 17.21
C PRO A 126 -6.65 -7.84 17.71
N PRO A 127 -7.05 -9.09 17.48
CA PRO A 127 -8.32 -9.59 18.01
C PRO A 127 -8.33 -9.56 19.55
N ASP A 128 -9.48 -9.25 20.13
CA ASP A 128 -9.67 -9.29 21.59
C ASP A 128 -9.53 -10.73 22.10
N GLU A 129 -9.14 -10.86 23.41
CA GLU A 129 -9.00 -12.15 24.09
C GLU A 129 -10.34 -12.90 24.29
#